data_e312ad1eb8488d975dec4eac7a435bae
#
_entry.id   e312ad1eb8488d975dec4eac7a435bae
#
_cell.length_a   1.000
_cell.length_b   1.000
_cell.length_c   1.000
_cell.angle_alpha   90.00
_cell.angle_beta   90.00
_cell.angle_gamma   90.00
#
_symmetry.space_group_name_H-M   'P 1'
#
loop_
_entity.id
_entity.type
_entity.pdbx_description
1 polymer ?
#
loop_
_entity_poly.entity_id
_entity_poly.type
_entity_poly.pdbx_seq_one_letter_code
_entity_poly.pdbx_strand_id
1 'polypeptide(L)'
;MEIDQSFHLFPEAASSIAGQVDALYAYLVLVSAFFSLLIAFLMVYFAVKYRKKNDELPAPMDEHSIGGMVLEIVWSVIPLGLSMVMFAWGASIFFTESRPPADSMEIYVTGKQWMWKIQHLEGAREINELHVPVNRDIRLTLTSEDVIHDFYVPAFRTKTDVLPGKYTTEWFRPTKVGAYHIFCAEYCGTKHSGMIGTVYVMNEADYNNWLGAGSGEGSMAEQGESLFNQLGCGTCHPSAMNKQNGRCPNLSGLFGTTVDLKDGSRIKADESYIRESILFPQAKIVAGYDDIMPTFKGLVTEDGLLKLVEYVKSLGPPNGTQTPAPPAPTQTTGTSVPPGQVGRGATPAQGNR
;
A
#
# COMPACT_ATOMS: atom_id res chain seq x y z
N MET A 1 -7.45 1.24 19.77
CA MET A 1 -6.14 1.92 19.78
C MET A 1 -6.28 3.18 18.94
N GLU A 2 -6.01 4.35 19.49
CA GLU A 2 -6.17 5.62 18.78
C GLU A 2 -4.84 6.04 18.17
N ILE A 3 -4.91 6.67 16.98
CA ILE A 3 -3.73 7.26 16.34
C ILE A 3 -3.44 8.58 17.06
N ASP A 4 -2.17 8.79 17.43
CA ASP A 4 -1.72 10.08 17.97
C ASP A 4 -1.93 11.19 16.94
N GLN A 5 -2.78 12.15 17.27
CA GLN A 5 -3.11 13.31 16.42
C GLN A 5 -2.23 14.54 16.74
N SER A 6 -1.25 14.41 17.64
CA SER A 6 -0.33 15.50 17.94
C SER A 6 0.55 15.81 16.72
N PHE A 7 0.80 17.09 16.49
CA PHE A 7 1.72 17.50 15.40
C PHE A 7 3.16 17.25 15.84
N HIS A 8 3.77 16.23 15.27
CA HIS A 8 5.20 15.96 15.38
C HIS A 8 5.92 16.38 14.09
N LEU A 9 7.07 17.03 14.19
CA LEU A 9 7.90 17.37 13.05
C LEU A 9 8.36 16.13 12.28
N PHE A 10 8.58 15.03 12.99
CA PHE A 10 8.84 13.70 12.48
C PHE A 10 7.84 12.71 13.05
N PRO A 11 7.26 11.80 12.24
CA PRO A 11 6.46 10.71 12.76
C PRO A 11 7.32 9.80 13.64
N GLU A 12 6.69 9.12 14.60
CA GLU A 12 7.36 8.16 15.46
C GLU A 12 8.13 7.11 14.65
N ALA A 13 9.34 6.77 15.06
CA ALA A 13 10.09 5.66 14.48
C ALA A 13 9.61 4.33 15.10
N ALA A 14 8.88 3.53 14.31
CA ALA A 14 8.22 2.31 14.78
C ALA A 14 8.63 1.04 14.01
N SER A 15 9.68 1.09 13.21
CA SER A 15 10.27 -0.08 12.54
C SER A 15 11.75 -0.24 12.85
N SER A 16 12.29 -1.42 12.56
CA SER A 16 13.71 -1.74 12.78
C SER A 16 14.65 -0.90 11.91
N ILE A 17 14.20 -0.41 10.76
CA ILE A 17 15.01 0.37 9.82
C ILE A 17 14.86 1.88 10.01
N ALA A 18 13.76 2.34 10.62
CA ALA A 18 13.43 3.76 10.73
C ALA A 18 14.55 4.60 11.33
N GLY A 19 15.22 4.10 12.38
CA GLY A 19 16.35 4.81 12.99
C GLY A 19 17.55 5.00 12.06
N GLN A 20 17.83 4.05 11.17
CA GLN A 20 18.92 4.17 10.18
C GLN A 20 18.61 5.19 9.09
N VAL A 21 17.36 5.18 8.60
CA VAL A 21 16.87 6.16 7.63
C VAL A 21 16.91 7.57 8.22
N ASP A 22 16.44 7.75 9.47
CA ASP A 22 16.46 9.03 10.16
C ASP A 22 17.88 9.55 10.38
N ALA A 23 18.83 8.66 10.72
CA ALA A 23 20.23 9.04 10.90
C ALA A 23 20.89 9.48 9.56
N LEU A 24 20.63 8.77 8.47
CA LEU A 24 21.08 9.18 7.14
C LEU A 24 20.47 10.52 6.74
N TYR A 25 19.17 10.70 6.97
CA TYR A 25 18.50 11.98 6.69
C TYR A 25 19.11 13.13 7.49
N ALA A 26 19.37 12.94 8.79
CA ALA A 26 20.04 13.95 9.62
C ALA A 26 21.44 14.30 9.09
N TYR A 27 22.21 13.30 8.67
CA TYR A 27 23.52 13.52 8.04
C TYR A 27 23.40 14.35 6.76
N LEU A 28 22.45 14.03 5.87
CA LEU A 28 22.21 14.78 4.63
C LEU A 28 21.85 16.24 4.91
N VAL A 29 20.97 16.49 5.88
CA VAL A 29 20.55 17.84 6.27
C VAL A 29 21.73 18.63 6.84
N LEU A 30 22.53 18.01 7.72
CA LEU A 30 23.70 18.68 8.33
C LEU A 30 24.77 19.04 7.30
N VAL A 31 25.08 18.12 6.38
CA VAL A 31 26.05 18.38 5.29
C VAL A 31 25.54 19.49 4.38
N SER A 32 24.26 19.43 3.99
CA SER A 32 23.64 20.45 3.14
C SER A 32 23.62 21.83 3.82
N ALA A 33 23.24 21.89 5.08
CA ALA A 33 23.23 23.12 5.87
C ALA A 33 24.65 23.71 6.00
N PHE A 34 25.64 22.85 6.31
CA PHE A 34 27.03 23.28 6.44
C PHE A 34 27.53 23.95 5.14
N PHE A 35 27.39 23.28 3.99
CA PHE A 35 27.88 23.82 2.73
C PHE A 35 27.09 25.07 2.29
N SER A 36 25.78 25.09 2.48
CA SER A 36 24.94 26.25 2.16
C SER A 36 25.35 27.47 2.99
N LEU A 37 25.55 27.32 4.28
CA LEU A 37 25.98 28.39 5.17
C LEU A 37 27.43 28.84 4.87
N LEU A 38 28.32 27.89 4.60
CA LEU A 38 29.71 28.17 4.24
C LEU A 38 29.79 29.01 2.95
N ILE A 39 29.06 28.59 1.91
CA ILE A 39 29.03 29.29 0.63
C ILE A 39 28.43 30.69 0.80
N ALA A 40 27.30 30.82 1.50
CA ALA A 40 26.70 32.12 1.77
C ALA A 40 27.64 33.04 2.54
N PHE A 41 28.30 32.51 3.57
CA PHE A 41 29.31 33.26 4.33
C PHE A 41 30.48 33.72 3.45
N LEU A 42 31.07 32.79 2.66
CA LEU A 42 32.21 33.12 1.78
C LEU A 42 31.81 34.14 0.72
N MET A 43 30.61 34.06 0.12
CA MET A 43 30.14 35.07 -0.83
C MET A 43 30.09 36.46 -0.20
N VAL A 44 29.46 36.58 0.98
CA VAL A 44 29.37 37.88 1.67
C VAL A 44 30.78 38.36 2.09
N TYR A 45 31.59 37.48 2.66
CA TYR A 45 32.96 37.81 3.07
C TYR A 45 33.80 38.32 1.92
N PHE A 46 33.79 37.64 0.77
CA PHE A 46 34.56 38.06 -0.39
C PHE A 46 34.01 39.35 -1.05
N ALA A 47 32.70 39.51 -1.10
CA ALA A 47 32.06 40.73 -1.58
C ALA A 47 32.47 41.97 -0.76
N VAL A 48 32.56 41.80 0.57
CA VAL A 48 33.00 42.90 1.46
C VAL A 48 34.51 43.10 1.38
N LYS A 49 35.29 42.00 1.49
CA LYS A 49 36.77 42.06 1.54
C LYS A 49 37.40 42.58 0.24
N TYR A 50 36.91 42.09 -0.88
CA TYR A 50 37.46 42.45 -2.22
C TYR A 50 36.63 43.49 -2.96
N ARG A 51 35.78 44.24 -2.25
CA ARG A 51 35.07 45.38 -2.82
C ARG A 51 36.06 46.38 -3.37
N LYS A 52 35.93 46.76 -4.66
CA LYS A 52 36.75 47.76 -5.31
C LYS A 52 36.65 49.10 -4.55
N LYS A 53 37.80 49.59 -4.07
CA LYS A 53 37.91 50.86 -3.31
C LYS A 53 38.52 51.98 -4.13
N ASN A 54 39.37 51.64 -5.08
CA ASN A 54 40.11 52.57 -5.93
C ASN A 54 40.07 52.08 -7.39
N ASP A 55 40.48 52.94 -8.34
CA ASP A 55 40.56 52.61 -9.78
C ASP A 55 41.81 51.79 -10.15
N GLU A 56 42.56 51.30 -9.19
CA GLU A 56 43.71 50.44 -9.45
C GLU A 56 43.30 49.10 -10.08
N LEU A 57 44.08 48.64 -11.05
CA LEU A 57 43.89 47.32 -11.64
C LEU A 57 44.17 46.22 -10.61
N PRO A 58 43.40 45.14 -10.59
CA PRO A 58 43.68 44.01 -9.72
C PRO A 58 45.07 43.43 -10.02
N ALA A 59 45.75 42.97 -8.99
CA ALA A 59 47.01 42.25 -9.14
C ALA A 59 46.87 41.05 -10.07
N PRO A 60 47.85 40.76 -10.94
CA PRO A 60 47.79 39.55 -11.77
C PRO A 60 47.66 38.30 -10.91
N MET A 61 46.73 37.42 -11.29
CA MET A 61 46.57 36.13 -10.60
C MET A 61 47.68 35.17 -11.02
N ASP A 62 48.36 34.57 -10.04
CA ASP A 62 49.29 33.46 -10.26
C ASP A 62 48.46 32.17 -10.35
N GLU A 63 48.16 31.75 -11.59
CA GLU A 63 47.33 30.55 -11.87
C GLU A 63 47.95 29.23 -11.38
N HIS A 64 49.25 29.23 -11.09
CA HIS A 64 49.99 28.02 -10.71
C HIS A 64 50.56 28.10 -9.29
N SER A 65 49.96 28.87 -8.41
CA SER A 65 50.39 28.89 -7.02
C SER A 65 50.13 27.55 -6.33
N ILE A 66 51.10 27.05 -5.54
CA ILE A 66 50.96 25.85 -4.73
C ILE A 66 49.72 25.95 -3.81
N GLY A 67 49.42 27.13 -3.27
CA GLY A 67 48.22 27.39 -2.47
C GLY A 67 46.93 27.24 -3.22
N GLY A 68 46.88 27.65 -4.50
CA GLY A 68 45.71 27.44 -5.38
C GLY A 68 45.46 25.94 -5.61
N MET A 69 46.50 25.20 -5.99
CA MET A 69 46.38 23.74 -6.22
C MET A 69 45.94 22.96 -4.97
N VAL A 70 46.50 23.28 -3.78
CA VAL A 70 46.08 22.67 -2.52
C VAL A 70 44.62 22.97 -2.24
N LEU A 71 44.15 24.19 -2.46
CA LEU A 71 42.74 24.57 -2.26
C LEU A 71 41.82 23.80 -3.20
N GLU A 72 42.20 23.65 -4.49
CA GLU A 72 41.42 22.85 -5.46
C GLU A 72 41.29 21.37 -5.05
N ILE A 73 42.38 20.78 -4.60
CA ILE A 73 42.36 19.40 -4.09
C ILE A 73 41.43 19.28 -2.87
N VAL A 74 41.54 20.22 -1.92
CA VAL A 74 40.76 20.18 -0.67
C VAL A 74 39.24 20.27 -0.96
N TRP A 75 38.82 21.25 -1.76
CA TRP A 75 37.40 21.40 -2.04
C TRP A 75 36.83 20.31 -2.98
N SER A 76 37.67 19.58 -3.70
CA SER A 76 37.26 18.43 -4.51
C SER A 76 37.20 17.14 -3.67
N VAL A 77 38.26 16.85 -2.91
CA VAL A 77 38.40 15.58 -2.19
C VAL A 77 37.46 15.48 -0.99
N ILE A 78 37.28 16.59 -0.23
CA ILE A 78 36.40 16.57 0.95
C ILE A 78 34.93 16.30 0.55
N PRO A 79 34.30 17.08 -0.38
CA PRO A 79 32.93 16.77 -0.81
C PRO A 79 32.80 15.40 -1.47
N LEU A 80 33.79 14.95 -2.24
CA LEU A 80 33.80 13.61 -2.80
C LEU A 80 33.79 12.54 -1.69
N GLY A 81 34.62 12.67 -0.67
CA GLY A 81 34.64 11.76 0.48
C GLY A 81 33.29 11.70 1.20
N LEU A 82 32.67 12.87 1.46
CA LEU A 82 31.34 12.95 2.06
C LEU A 82 30.26 12.31 1.18
N SER A 83 30.34 12.52 -0.14
CA SER A 83 29.41 11.87 -1.10
C SER A 83 29.58 10.36 -1.13
N MET A 84 30.80 9.85 -1.03
CA MET A 84 31.05 8.40 -0.96
C MET A 84 30.49 7.77 0.33
N VAL A 85 30.56 8.50 1.47
CA VAL A 85 29.90 8.07 2.71
C VAL A 85 28.37 8.00 2.52
N MET A 86 27.76 9.04 1.96
CA MET A 86 26.32 9.04 1.64
C MET A 86 25.95 7.84 0.77
N PHE A 87 26.71 7.64 -0.30
CA PHE A 87 26.46 6.56 -1.26
C PHE A 87 26.53 5.17 -0.57
N ALA A 88 27.61 4.91 0.16
CA ALA A 88 27.81 3.61 0.82
C ALA A 88 26.72 3.34 1.87
N TRP A 89 26.37 4.37 2.65
CA TRP A 89 25.33 4.25 3.69
C TRP A 89 23.94 4.07 3.06
N GLY A 90 23.56 4.90 2.07
CA GLY A 90 22.31 4.79 1.36
C GLY A 90 22.16 3.46 0.63
N ALA A 91 23.23 2.97 -0.03
CA ALA A 91 23.24 1.67 -0.66
C ALA A 91 23.03 0.53 0.34
N SER A 92 23.63 0.61 1.53
CA SER A 92 23.43 -0.38 2.60
C SER A 92 21.96 -0.45 3.04
N ILE A 93 21.32 0.70 3.27
CA ILE A 93 19.90 0.78 3.61
C ILE A 93 19.04 0.21 2.47
N PHE A 94 19.27 0.64 1.24
CA PHE A 94 18.54 0.16 0.06
C PHE A 94 18.61 -1.36 -0.11
N PHE A 95 19.80 -1.95 0.04
CA PHE A 95 19.93 -3.42 -0.04
C PHE A 95 19.24 -4.15 1.12
N THR A 96 19.18 -3.54 2.29
CA THR A 96 18.40 -4.09 3.42
C THR A 96 16.91 -4.07 3.10
N GLU A 97 16.37 -2.93 2.65
CA GLU A 97 14.95 -2.79 2.31
C GLU A 97 14.51 -3.65 1.12
N SER A 98 15.41 -3.89 0.16
CA SER A 98 15.10 -4.67 -1.04
C SER A 98 15.12 -6.18 -0.82
N ARG A 99 15.50 -6.67 0.37
CA ARG A 99 15.70 -8.10 0.64
C ARG A 99 14.96 -8.54 1.90
N PRO A 100 13.67 -8.93 1.78
CA PRO A 100 12.93 -9.44 2.91
C PRO A 100 13.59 -10.73 3.45
N PRO A 101 13.64 -10.92 4.78
CA PRO A 101 14.05 -12.19 5.38
C PRO A 101 13.21 -13.37 4.87
N ALA A 102 13.82 -14.57 4.79
CA ALA A 102 13.17 -15.74 4.18
C ALA A 102 11.96 -16.27 4.97
N ASP A 103 11.91 -16.01 6.27
CA ASP A 103 10.87 -16.43 7.20
C ASP A 103 9.83 -15.33 7.47
N SER A 104 9.78 -14.30 6.62
CA SER A 104 8.81 -13.22 6.76
C SER A 104 7.39 -13.72 6.58
N MET A 105 6.47 -13.20 7.41
CA MET A 105 5.02 -13.39 7.26
C MET A 105 4.56 -12.70 5.98
N GLU A 106 3.92 -13.43 5.08
CA GLU A 106 3.45 -12.89 3.81
C GLU A 106 2.01 -12.40 3.90
N ILE A 107 1.77 -11.19 3.40
CA ILE A 107 0.45 -10.57 3.31
C ILE A 107 0.31 -9.96 1.91
N TYR A 108 -0.84 -10.18 1.28
CA TYR A 108 -1.14 -9.62 -0.03
C TYR A 108 -1.89 -8.31 0.11
N VAL A 109 -1.44 -7.29 -0.65
CA VAL A 109 -2.07 -5.97 -0.68
C VAL A 109 -2.42 -5.60 -2.11
N THR A 110 -3.67 -5.25 -2.33
CA THR A 110 -4.15 -4.79 -3.64
C THR A 110 -4.65 -3.36 -3.54
N GLY A 111 -4.01 -2.45 -4.28
CA GLY A 111 -4.48 -1.08 -4.44
C GLY A 111 -5.64 -1.02 -5.42
N LYS A 112 -6.69 -0.27 -5.07
CA LYS A 112 -7.82 0.07 -5.94
C LYS A 112 -8.30 1.47 -5.59
N GLN A 113 -8.76 2.24 -6.54
CA GLN A 113 -9.31 3.59 -6.33
C GLN A 113 -10.55 3.56 -5.42
N TRP A 114 -10.54 3.99 -4.20
CA TRP A 114 -9.48 4.57 -3.36
C TRP A 114 -9.46 3.81 -2.03
N MET A 115 -9.00 2.57 -2.07
CA MET A 115 -8.93 1.66 -0.92
C MET A 115 -7.74 0.71 -1.05
N TRP A 116 -7.31 0.19 0.09
CA TRP A 116 -6.35 -0.89 0.22
C TRP A 116 -7.09 -2.17 0.58
N LYS A 117 -7.04 -3.18 -0.28
CA LYS A 117 -7.54 -4.53 0.01
C LYS A 117 -6.38 -5.37 0.52
N ILE A 118 -6.51 -5.94 1.68
CA ILE A 118 -5.44 -6.68 2.35
C ILE A 118 -5.93 -8.12 2.61
N GLN A 119 -5.07 -9.08 2.36
CA GLN A 119 -5.39 -10.50 2.54
C GLN A 119 -4.22 -11.23 3.20
N HIS A 120 -4.47 -11.82 4.35
CA HIS A 120 -3.56 -12.70 5.07
C HIS A 120 -3.60 -14.11 4.49
N LEU A 121 -2.49 -14.86 4.59
CA LEU A 121 -2.44 -16.26 4.12
C LEU A 121 -3.44 -17.16 4.84
N GLU A 122 -3.72 -16.88 6.10
CA GLU A 122 -4.69 -17.58 6.95
C GLU A 122 -6.14 -17.31 6.55
N GLY A 123 -6.37 -16.46 5.55
CA GLY A 123 -7.69 -16.19 4.98
C GLY A 123 -8.37 -14.92 5.48
N ALA A 124 -7.86 -14.27 6.54
CA ALA A 124 -8.39 -12.99 7.00
C ALA A 124 -8.24 -11.92 5.89
N ARG A 125 -9.28 -11.09 5.74
CA ARG A 125 -9.32 -10.00 4.75
C ARG A 125 -9.70 -8.69 5.40
N GLU A 126 -9.07 -7.62 4.95
CA GLU A 126 -9.24 -6.29 5.50
C GLU A 126 -9.36 -5.25 4.39
N ILE A 127 -9.98 -4.11 4.71
CA ILE A 127 -10.00 -2.94 3.83
C ILE A 127 -9.51 -1.73 4.62
N ASN A 128 -8.43 -1.09 4.13
CA ASN A 128 -7.81 0.07 4.75
C ASN A 128 -7.27 -0.17 6.17
N GLU A 129 -7.24 -1.40 6.63
CA GLU A 129 -6.67 -1.82 7.91
C GLU A 129 -5.69 -2.96 7.66
N LEU A 130 -4.57 -2.95 8.37
CA LEU A 130 -3.54 -4.00 8.30
C LEU A 130 -3.14 -4.37 9.73
N HIS A 131 -3.53 -5.54 10.18
CA HIS A 131 -3.15 -6.05 11.49
C HIS A 131 -1.89 -6.90 11.40
N VAL A 132 -0.89 -6.60 12.22
CA VAL A 132 0.40 -7.32 12.23
C VAL A 132 0.92 -7.49 13.66
N PRO A 133 1.66 -8.58 13.95
CA PRO A 133 2.32 -8.75 15.22
C PRO A 133 3.61 -7.91 15.32
N VAL A 134 3.90 -7.39 16.51
CA VAL A 134 5.13 -6.67 16.82
C VAL A 134 6.35 -7.62 16.76
N ASN A 135 7.51 -7.10 16.38
CA ASN A 135 8.80 -7.82 16.28
C ASN A 135 8.82 -8.99 15.29
N ARG A 136 7.87 -9.08 14.37
CA ARG A 136 7.83 -10.05 13.28
C ARG A 136 8.21 -9.39 11.96
N ASP A 137 8.96 -10.10 11.11
CA ASP A 137 9.21 -9.65 9.75
C ASP A 137 7.96 -9.85 8.91
N ILE A 138 7.47 -8.77 8.32
CA ILE A 138 6.27 -8.74 7.48
C ILE A 138 6.71 -8.46 6.05
N ARG A 139 6.31 -9.31 5.11
CA ARG A 139 6.50 -9.11 3.68
C ARG A 139 5.15 -8.85 3.04
N LEU A 140 5.00 -7.69 2.42
CA LEU A 140 3.85 -7.34 1.61
C LEU A 140 4.15 -7.67 0.15
N THR A 141 3.25 -8.44 -0.48
CA THR A 141 3.21 -8.61 -1.93
C THR A 141 2.11 -7.72 -2.48
N LEU A 142 2.51 -6.69 -3.22
CA LEU A 142 1.68 -5.55 -3.62
C LEU A 142 1.33 -5.62 -5.11
N THR A 143 0.08 -5.34 -5.47
CA THR A 143 -0.38 -5.18 -6.86
C THR A 143 -1.53 -4.18 -6.94
N SER A 144 -1.88 -3.70 -8.15
CA SER A 144 -3.00 -2.79 -8.37
C SER A 144 -4.02 -3.39 -9.33
N GLU A 145 -5.32 -3.11 -9.09
CA GLU A 145 -6.42 -3.47 -10.00
C GLU A 145 -6.67 -2.41 -11.08
N ASP A 146 -6.16 -1.20 -10.93
CA ASP A 146 -6.51 -0.08 -11.82
C ASP A 146 -5.32 0.82 -12.20
N VAL A 147 -4.93 1.75 -11.36
CA VAL A 147 -3.86 2.73 -11.61
C VAL A 147 -2.67 2.49 -10.69
N ILE A 148 -1.60 3.27 -10.87
CA ILE A 148 -0.46 3.25 -9.95
C ILE A 148 -0.88 3.88 -8.62
N HIS A 149 -0.53 3.23 -7.52
CA HIS A 149 -0.59 3.72 -6.14
C HIS A 149 0.79 3.59 -5.51
N ASP A 150 0.99 4.13 -4.32
CA ASP A 150 2.20 3.89 -3.51
C ASP A 150 1.77 3.61 -2.07
N PHE A 151 2.15 2.46 -1.56
CA PHE A 151 1.84 2.05 -0.18
C PHE A 151 2.91 2.63 0.74
N TYR A 152 2.54 3.59 1.55
CA TYR A 152 3.46 4.36 2.39
C TYR A 152 3.06 4.34 3.86
N VAL A 153 3.97 3.87 4.72
CA VAL A 153 3.83 3.92 6.18
C VAL A 153 4.91 4.82 6.77
N PRO A 154 4.63 6.11 7.02
CA PRO A 154 5.62 7.08 7.50
C PRO A 154 6.37 6.65 8.76
N ALA A 155 5.66 6.02 9.71
CA ALA A 155 6.25 5.54 10.97
C ALA A 155 7.28 4.43 10.77
N PHE A 156 7.19 3.69 9.66
CA PHE A 156 8.13 2.61 9.31
C PHE A 156 9.25 3.08 8.37
N ARG A 157 9.13 4.28 7.79
CA ARG A 157 10.04 4.83 6.76
C ARG A 157 10.12 3.96 5.50
N THR A 158 9.05 3.21 5.21
CA THR A 158 8.96 2.36 4.02
C THR A 158 7.86 2.85 3.11
N LYS A 159 8.11 2.78 1.81
CA LYS A 159 7.12 3.02 0.76
C LYS A 159 7.47 2.27 -0.52
N THR A 160 6.45 1.80 -1.22
CA THR A 160 6.64 1.04 -2.46
C THR A 160 5.51 1.29 -3.44
N ASP A 161 5.86 1.52 -4.71
CA ASP A 161 4.90 1.64 -5.79
C ASP A 161 4.10 0.36 -5.97
N VAL A 162 2.78 0.53 -6.09
CA VAL A 162 1.80 -0.54 -6.30
C VAL A 162 1.31 -0.46 -7.74
N LEU A 163 1.82 -1.37 -8.59
CA LEU A 163 1.72 -1.28 -10.04
C LEU A 163 0.66 -2.23 -10.61
N PRO A 164 -0.17 -1.80 -11.59
CA PRO A 164 -1.06 -2.70 -12.30
C PRO A 164 -0.29 -3.71 -13.15
N GLY A 165 -0.70 -4.98 -13.09
CA GLY A 165 -0.09 -6.05 -13.87
C GLY A 165 1.30 -6.50 -13.42
N LYS A 166 1.78 -6.01 -12.28
CA LYS A 166 3.05 -6.42 -11.65
C LYS A 166 2.86 -6.67 -10.16
N TYR A 167 3.74 -7.50 -9.62
CA TYR A 167 3.90 -7.64 -8.17
C TYR A 167 5.17 -6.90 -7.74
N THR A 168 5.03 -6.03 -6.74
CA THR A 168 6.14 -5.38 -6.04
C THR A 168 6.18 -5.90 -4.60
N THR A 169 7.31 -5.73 -3.94
CA THR A 169 7.50 -6.25 -2.58
C THR A 169 7.97 -5.14 -1.67
N GLU A 170 7.33 -5.03 -0.53
CA GLU A 170 7.75 -4.21 0.60
C GLU A 170 7.90 -5.09 1.82
N TRP A 171 8.87 -4.80 2.69
CA TRP A 171 8.96 -5.49 3.97
C TRP A 171 9.35 -4.55 5.09
N PHE A 172 8.91 -4.88 6.30
CA PHE A 172 9.25 -4.15 7.50
C PHE A 172 9.14 -5.06 8.73
N ARG A 173 9.83 -4.66 9.81
CA ARG A 173 9.66 -5.26 11.14
C ARG A 173 9.17 -4.17 12.09
N PRO A 174 7.89 -4.19 12.48
CA PRO A 174 7.38 -3.22 13.45
C PRO A 174 8.00 -3.50 14.83
N THR A 175 8.41 -2.44 15.53
CA THR A 175 9.11 -2.55 16.81
C THR A 175 8.30 -2.06 18.01
N LYS A 176 7.16 -1.40 17.76
CA LYS A 176 6.30 -0.83 18.80
C LYS A 176 4.84 -1.14 18.49
N VAL A 177 4.11 -1.57 19.53
CA VAL A 177 2.64 -1.71 19.47
C VAL A 177 2.01 -0.33 19.32
N GLY A 178 1.05 -0.21 18.41
CA GLY A 178 0.40 1.07 18.11
C GLY A 178 -0.45 1.02 16.86
N ALA A 179 -1.09 2.16 16.54
CA ALA A 179 -1.80 2.37 15.30
C ALA A 179 -1.06 3.43 14.47
N TYR A 180 -0.74 3.10 13.22
CA TYR A 180 0.06 3.91 12.33
C TYR A 180 -0.65 4.14 11.01
N HIS A 181 -0.53 5.34 10.44
CA HIS A 181 -1.17 5.67 9.16
C HIS A 181 -0.53 4.94 7.98
N ILE A 182 -1.41 4.52 7.05
CA ILE A 182 -1.07 4.16 5.68
C ILE A 182 -1.54 5.31 4.78
N PHE A 183 -0.70 5.77 3.88
CA PHE A 183 -1.04 6.75 2.86
C PHE A 183 -0.81 6.16 1.45
N CYS A 184 -1.53 6.73 0.47
CA CYS A 184 -1.15 6.60 -0.93
C CYS A 184 -0.21 7.77 -1.26
N ALA A 185 1.04 7.50 -1.66
CA ALA A 185 2.04 8.51 -1.94
C ALA A 185 2.29 8.74 -3.45
N GLU A 186 1.52 8.05 -4.35
CA GLU A 186 1.49 8.29 -5.79
C GLU A 186 0.11 8.73 -6.24
N TYR A 187 0.02 9.80 -7.05
CA TYR A 187 -1.28 10.36 -7.45
C TYR A 187 -2.13 9.37 -8.24
N CYS A 188 -3.24 8.95 -7.66
CA CYS A 188 -4.12 7.91 -8.18
C CYS A 188 -5.55 8.41 -8.54
N GLY A 189 -5.76 9.71 -8.64
CA GLY A 189 -7.04 10.30 -9.06
C GLY A 189 -7.71 11.20 -8.00
N THR A 190 -8.99 11.50 -8.18
CA THR A 190 -9.72 12.56 -7.46
C THR A 190 -9.72 12.41 -5.94
N LYS A 191 -9.83 11.18 -5.42
CA LYS A 191 -9.83 10.91 -3.97
C LYS A 191 -8.47 10.39 -3.47
N HIS A 192 -7.38 10.73 -4.17
CA HIS A 192 -6.02 10.31 -3.80
C HIS A 192 -5.69 10.62 -2.32
N SER A 193 -5.93 11.84 -1.87
CA SER A 193 -5.69 12.25 -0.48
C SER A 193 -6.59 11.55 0.55
N GLY A 194 -7.68 10.94 0.11
CA GLY A 194 -8.58 10.14 0.95
C GLY A 194 -8.29 8.64 0.93
N MET A 195 -7.31 8.18 0.13
CA MET A 195 -6.86 6.80 0.13
C MET A 195 -5.88 6.56 1.27
N ILE A 196 -6.44 6.44 2.45
CA ILE A 196 -5.73 6.28 3.73
C ILE A 196 -6.14 4.96 4.38
N GLY A 197 -5.26 4.43 5.24
CA GLY A 197 -5.53 3.27 6.05
C GLY A 197 -4.76 3.33 7.37
N THR A 198 -4.82 2.24 8.13
CA THR A 198 -4.14 2.11 9.42
C THR A 198 -3.46 0.76 9.55
N VAL A 199 -2.19 0.76 9.98
CA VAL A 199 -1.51 -0.44 10.45
C VAL A 199 -1.72 -0.55 11.95
N TYR A 200 -2.32 -1.63 12.41
CA TYR A 200 -2.46 -1.99 13.82
C TYR A 200 -1.36 -2.99 14.19
N VAL A 201 -0.33 -2.52 14.87
CA VAL A 201 0.72 -3.38 15.41
C VAL A 201 0.26 -3.88 16.79
N MET A 202 0.17 -5.18 16.95
CA MET A 202 -0.37 -5.85 18.13
C MET A 202 0.68 -6.74 18.79
N ASN A 203 0.46 -7.11 20.04
CA ASN A 203 1.17 -8.24 20.64
C ASN A 203 0.78 -9.54 19.93
N GLU A 204 1.65 -10.53 19.92
CA GLU A 204 1.41 -11.80 19.20
C GLU A 204 0.14 -12.53 19.67
N ALA A 205 -0.15 -12.49 20.97
CA ALA A 205 -1.38 -13.09 21.52
C ALA A 205 -2.64 -12.38 21.00
N ASP A 206 -2.63 -11.05 20.96
CA ASP A 206 -3.76 -10.25 20.47
C ASP A 206 -3.95 -10.44 18.97
N TYR A 207 -2.86 -10.53 18.20
CA TYR A 207 -2.89 -10.81 16.77
C TYR A 207 -3.50 -12.20 16.50
N ASN A 208 -3.08 -13.24 17.22
CA ASN A 208 -3.62 -14.58 17.06
C ASN A 208 -5.10 -14.65 17.45
N ASN A 209 -5.53 -13.93 18.48
CA ASN A 209 -6.94 -13.82 18.85
C ASN A 209 -7.76 -13.12 17.77
N TRP A 210 -7.22 -12.01 17.22
CA TRP A 210 -7.86 -11.28 16.12
C TRP A 210 -7.99 -12.17 14.88
N LEU A 211 -6.93 -12.88 14.50
CA LEU A 211 -6.92 -13.80 13.36
C LEU A 211 -7.93 -14.94 13.54
N GLY A 212 -8.00 -15.52 14.75
CA GLY A 212 -8.97 -16.55 15.11
C GLY A 212 -10.42 -16.05 15.12
N ALA A 213 -10.66 -14.82 15.51
CA ALA A 213 -11.99 -14.21 15.47
C ALA A 213 -12.46 -13.90 14.02
N GLY A 214 -11.52 -13.64 13.11
CA GLY A 214 -11.79 -13.44 11.68
C GLY A 214 -12.09 -14.73 10.92
N SER A 215 -11.70 -15.87 11.45
CA SER A 215 -11.93 -17.21 10.88
C SER A 215 -13.25 -17.87 11.32
N GLY A 216 -14.28 -17.11 11.68
CA GLY A 216 -15.59 -17.62 12.11
C GLY A 216 -16.14 -18.70 11.16
N GLU A 217 -16.85 -19.70 11.73
CA GLU A 217 -17.45 -20.77 10.94
C GLU A 217 -18.38 -20.23 9.85
N GLY A 218 -18.17 -20.67 8.61
CA GLY A 218 -18.93 -20.27 7.43
C GLY A 218 -18.16 -19.31 6.49
N SER A 219 -18.68 -19.17 5.28
CA SER A 219 -18.15 -18.25 4.28
C SER A 219 -18.36 -16.78 4.69
N MET A 220 -17.55 -15.85 4.15
CA MET A 220 -17.75 -14.42 4.39
C MET A 220 -19.17 -13.96 4.03
N ALA A 221 -19.79 -14.57 3.01
CA ALA A 221 -21.15 -14.27 2.64
C ALA A 221 -22.17 -14.73 3.71
N GLU A 222 -21.98 -15.89 4.33
CA GLU A 222 -22.83 -16.38 5.43
C GLU A 222 -22.69 -15.52 6.68
N GLN A 223 -21.47 -15.13 7.01
CA GLN A 223 -21.21 -14.20 8.12
C GLN A 223 -21.82 -12.81 7.81
N GLY A 224 -21.74 -12.36 6.56
CA GLY A 224 -22.36 -11.14 6.06
C GLY A 224 -23.89 -11.21 6.13
N GLU A 225 -24.51 -12.36 5.83
CA GLU A 225 -25.95 -12.58 5.99
C GLU A 225 -26.37 -12.46 7.45
N SER A 226 -25.61 -13.09 8.35
CA SER A 226 -25.86 -12.99 9.79
C SER A 226 -25.82 -11.53 10.27
N LEU A 227 -24.79 -10.79 9.85
CA LEU A 227 -24.62 -9.38 10.20
C LEU A 227 -25.72 -8.49 9.57
N PHE A 228 -26.11 -8.76 8.32
CA PHE A 228 -27.21 -8.09 7.62
C PHE A 228 -28.54 -8.22 8.38
N ASN A 229 -28.81 -9.40 8.91
CA ASN A 229 -29.98 -9.67 9.73
C ASN A 229 -29.89 -9.00 11.11
N GLN A 230 -28.72 -9.04 11.77
CA GLN A 230 -28.49 -8.38 13.07
C GLN A 230 -28.68 -6.86 13.00
N LEU A 231 -28.20 -6.24 11.93
CA LEU A 231 -28.30 -4.79 11.70
C LEU A 231 -29.68 -4.38 11.19
N GLY A 232 -30.58 -5.33 10.94
CA GLY A 232 -31.94 -5.06 10.48
C GLY A 232 -32.04 -4.57 9.04
N CYS A 233 -31.00 -4.74 8.22
CA CYS A 233 -30.98 -4.33 6.82
C CYS A 233 -32.13 -4.95 6.00
N GLY A 234 -32.48 -6.21 6.30
CA GLY A 234 -33.57 -6.95 5.65
C GLY A 234 -34.96 -6.37 5.85
N THR A 235 -35.14 -5.47 6.83
CA THR A 235 -36.45 -4.80 7.03
C THR A 235 -36.77 -3.80 5.92
N CYS A 236 -35.74 -3.23 5.30
CA CYS A 236 -35.84 -2.25 4.22
C CYS A 236 -35.46 -2.88 2.86
N HIS A 237 -34.44 -3.69 2.81
CA HIS A 237 -33.98 -4.38 1.61
C HIS A 237 -34.54 -5.80 1.54
N PRO A 238 -35.60 -6.03 0.74
CA PRO A 238 -36.18 -7.34 0.66
C PRO A 238 -35.18 -8.34 0.06
N SER A 239 -35.09 -9.52 0.65
CA SER A 239 -34.40 -10.67 0.04
C SER A 239 -35.20 -11.14 -1.21
N ALA A 240 -34.54 -11.91 -2.08
CA ALA A 240 -35.12 -12.40 -3.35
C ALA A 240 -36.50 -13.09 -3.24
N MET A 241 -36.89 -13.50 -2.05
CA MET A 241 -38.17 -14.18 -1.80
C MET A 241 -39.32 -13.23 -1.49
N ASN A 242 -39.10 -11.94 -1.17
CA ASN A 242 -40.18 -11.05 -0.76
C ASN A 242 -40.26 -9.79 -1.67
N LYS A 243 -40.80 -9.96 -2.86
CA LYS A 243 -40.89 -8.94 -3.91
C LYS A 243 -41.89 -7.82 -3.68
N GLN A 244 -42.62 -7.75 -2.57
CA GLN A 244 -43.87 -6.99 -2.54
C GLN A 244 -43.89 -5.66 -1.80
N ASN A 245 -42.85 -5.20 -1.11
CA ASN A 245 -42.92 -3.89 -0.44
C ASN A 245 -41.59 -3.11 -0.53
N GLY A 246 -41.18 -2.77 -1.76
CA GLY A 246 -39.91 -2.10 -2.02
C GLY A 246 -39.88 -0.63 -1.61
N ARG A 247 -39.78 -0.31 -0.29
CA ARG A 247 -39.39 1.03 0.17
C ARG A 247 -37.92 1.34 -0.13
N CYS A 248 -37.12 0.30 -0.38
CA CYS A 248 -35.69 0.37 -0.64
C CYS A 248 -35.31 -0.48 -1.86
N PRO A 249 -34.18 -0.20 -2.52
CA PRO A 249 -33.71 -0.97 -3.67
C PRO A 249 -33.56 -2.46 -3.34
N ASN A 250 -33.91 -3.33 -4.29
CA ASN A 250 -33.62 -4.75 -4.20
C ASN A 250 -32.12 -4.98 -4.41
N LEU A 251 -31.49 -5.75 -3.52
CA LEU A 251 -30.07 -6.06 -3.57
C LEU A 251 -29.75 -7.30 -4.42
N SER A 252 -30.75 -8.14 -4.74
CA SER A 252 -30.53 -9.34 -5.56
C SER A 252 -30.12 -8.96 -6.98
N GLY A 253 -28.95 -9.42 -7.41
CA GLY A 253 -28.38 -9.12 -8.71
C GLY A 253 -27.85 -7.70 -8.86
N LEU A 254 -27.78 -6.94 -7.78
CA LEU A 254 -27.28 -5.56 -7.82
C LEU A 254 -25.82 -5.47 -8.27
N PHE A 255 -24.97 -6.35 -7.73
CA PHE A 255 -23.54 -6.28 -8.01
C PHE A 255 -23.21 -6.43 -9.50
N GLY A 256 -22.42 -5.51 -10.02
CA GLY A 256 -22.00 -5.49 -11.42
C GLY A 256 -22.99 -4.80 -12.38
N THR A 257 -24.20 -4.44 -11.93
CA THR A 257 -25.19 -3.72 -12.75
C THR A 257 -24.93 -2.21 -12.76
N THR A 258 -25.59 -1.51 -13.68
CA THR A 258 -25.61 -0.04 -13.70
C THR A 258 -26.84 0.46 -12.95
N VAL A 259 -26.64 1.36 -12.00
CA VAL A 259 -27.69 1.99 -11.19
C VAL A 259 -27.88 3.43 -11.63
N ASP A 260 -29.14 3.82 -11.85
CA ASP A 260 -29.50 5.21 -12.12
C ASP A 260 -29.68 5.94 -10.76
N LEU A 261 -29.05 7.11 -10.60
CA LEU A 261 -29.14 7.91 -9.40
C LEU A 261 -30.16 9.06 -9.53
N LYS A 262 -30.62 9.58 -8.41
CA LYS A 262 -31.62 10.66 -8.34
C LYS A 262 -31.14 11.97 -9.00
N ASP A 263 -29.84 12.19 -9.06
CA ASP A 263 -29.21 13.34 -9.73
C ASP A 263 -29.09 13.17 -11.26
N GLY A 264 -29.56 12.05 -11.81
CA GLY A 264 -29.49 11.71 -13.23
C GLY A 264 -28.19 11.05 -13.68
N SER A 265 -27.24 10.88 -12.79
CA SER A 265 -25.99 10.15 -13.10
C SER A 265 -26.18 8.64 -13.06
N ARG A 266 -25.25 7.92 -13.68
CA ARG A 266 -25.21 6.45 -13.69
C ARG A 266 -23.92 5.95 -13.11
N ILE A 267 -24.00 4.94 -12.25
CA ILE A 267 -22.85 4.32 -11.62
C ILE A 267 -22.92 2.80 -11.70
N LYS A 268 -21.78 2.16 -11.85
CA LYS A 268 -21.68 0.72 -11.71
C LYS A 268 -21.74 0.33 -10.24
N ALA A 269 -22.61 -0.61 -9.88
CA ALA A 269 -22.71 -1.16 -8.54
C ALA A 269 -21.56 -2.14 -8.29
N ASP A 270 -20.39 -1.61 -8.00
CA ASP A 270 -19.20 -2.35 -7.57
C ASP A 270 -19.06 -2.36 -6.04
N GLU A 271 -17.99 -2.96 -5.54
CA GLU A 271 -17.70 -3.03 -4.10
C GLU A 271 -17.61 -1.64 -3.45
N SER A 272 -17.03 -0.67 -4.16
CA SER A 272 -16.90 0.72 -3.68
C SER A 272 -18.24 1.40 -3.54
N TYR A 273 -19.16 1.19 -4.52
CA TYR A 273 -20.52 1.71 -4.45
C TYR A 273 -21.31 1.11 -3.28
N ILE A 274 -21.27 -0.22 -3.11
CA ILE A 274 -21.97 -0.90 -2.00
C ILE A 274 -21.43 -0.42 -0.66
N ARG A 275 -20.11 -0.33 -0.50
CA ARG A 275 -19.45 0.18 0.69
C ARG A 275 -19.88 1.63 1.00
N GLU A 276 -19.81 2.51 0.00
CA GLU A 276 -20.21 3.91 0.16
C GLU A 276 -21.69 4.04 0.55
N SER A 277 -22.55 3.22 -0.04
CA SER A 277 -24.00 3.21 0.29
C SER A 277 -24.28 2.78 1.73
N ILE A 278 -23.48 1.90 2.30
CA ILE A 278 -23.62 1.50 3.72
C ILE A 278 -23.11 2.60 4.65
N LEU A 279 -21.96 3.20 4.35
CA LEU A 279 -21.32 4.18 5.23
C LEU A 279 -21.88 5.61 5.06
N PHE A 280 -22.25 5.98 3.84
CA PHE A 280 -22.70 7.32 3.44
C PHE A 280 -23.91 7.22 2.51
N PRO A 281 -25.06 6.69 2.96
CA PRO A 281 -26.21 6.39 2.12
C PRO A 281 -26.78 7.62 1.39
N GLN A 282 -26.61 8.80 1.96
CA GLN A 282 -27.08 10.07 1.38
C GLN A 282 -26.21 10.58 0.23
N ALA A 283 -24.99 10.02 0.04
CA ALA A 283 -24.08 10.47 -1.00
C ALA A 283 -24.58 10.11 -2.41
N LYS A 284 -25.29 8.98 -2.54
CA LYS A 284 -25.78 8.47 -3.84
C LYS A 284 -27.14 7.80 -3.67
N ILE A 285 -28.20 8.54 -3.90
CA ILE A 285 -29.58 8.06 -3.78
C ILE A 285 -30.02 7.45 -5.11
N VAL A 286 -30.52 6.22 -5.08
CA VAL A 286 -31.04 5.52 -6.25
C VAL A 286 -32.31 6.19 -6.76
N ALA A 287 -32.44 6.36 -8.08
CA ALA A 287 -33.61 6.96 -8.71
C ALA A 287 -34.90 6.18 -8.33
N GLY A 288 -35.92 6.92 -7.94
CA GLY A 288 -37.21 6.34 -7.54
C GLY A 288 -37.30 5.92 -6.07
N TYR A 289 -36.25 6.14 -5.27
CA TYR A 289 -36.25 5.84 -3.84
C TYR A 289 -36.01 7.11 -3.00
N ASP A 290 -36.51 7.08 -1.77
CA ASP A 290 -36.31 8.17 -0.80
C ASP A 290 -35.04 7.97 0.02
N ASP A 291 -34.50 9.07 0.56
CA ASP A 291 -33.36 9.08 1.47
C ASP A 291 -33.76 8.66 2.89
N ILE A 292 -33.95 7.36 3.09
CA ILE A 292 -34.39 6.77 4.37
C ILE A 292 -33.37 5.79 4.97
N MET A 293 -32.29 5.48 4.25
CA MET A 293 -31.25 4.56 4.75
C MET A 293 -30.43 5.24 5.85
N PRO A 294 -30.36 4.66 7.07
CA PRO A 294 -29.49 5.19 8.10
C PRO A 294 -28.00 4.96 7.76
N THR A 295 -27.12 5.81 8.28
CA THR A 295 -25.68 5.57 8.18
C THR A 295 -25.24 4.49 9.16
N PHE A 296 -24.37 3.61 8.71
CA PHE A 296 -23.73 2.59 9.56
C PHE A 296 -22.27 2.93 9.88
N LYS A 297 -21.82 4.15 9.56
CA LYS A 297 -20.48 4.64 9.88
C LYS A 297 -20.26 4.61 11.41
N GLY A 298 -19.22 3.90 11.85
CA GLY A 298 -18.89 3.72 13.26
C GLY A 298 -19.72 2.67 14.00
N LEU A 299 -20.72 2.06 13.35
CA LEU A 299 -21.49 0.92 13.86
C LEU A 299 -20.99 -0.42 13.33
N VAL A 300 -20.41 -0.41 12.15
CA VAL A 300 -19.87 -1.60 11.49
C VAL A 300 -18.35 -1.46 11.40
N THR A 301 -17.63 -2.50 11.80
CA THR A 301 -16.17 -2.59 11.62
C THR A 301 -15.84 -2.79 10.14
N GLU A 302 -14.60 -2.55 9.73
CA GLU A 302 -14.17 -2.79 8.34
C GLU A 302 -14.33 -4.26 7.93
N ASP A 303 -14.02 -5.21 8.80
CA ASP A 303 -14.27 -6.63 8.58
C ASP A 303 -15.77 -6.93 8.40
N GLY A 304 -16.63 -6.38 9.26
CA GLY A 304 -18.08 -6.49 9.12
C GLY A 304 -18.60 -5.89 7.80
N LEU A 305 -18.05 -4.77 7.39
CA LEU A 305 -18.40 -4.11 6.13
C LEU A 305 -18.01 -4.98 4.91
N LEU A 306 -16.83 -5.61 4.96
CA LEU A 306 -16.40 -6.54 3.92
C LEU A 306 -17.34 -7.75 3.83
N LYS A 307 -17.73 -8.33 4.96
CA LYS A 307 -18.71 -9.44 5.04
C LYS A 307 -20.06 -9.04 4.42
N LEU A 308 -20.56 -7.84 4.73
CA LEU A 308 -21.79 -7.31 4.12
C LEU A 308 -21.66 -7.13 2.60
N VAL A 309 -20.53 -6.62 2.10
CA VAL A 309 -20.26 -6.49 0.67
C VAL A 309 -20.27 -7.86 -0.01
N GLU A 310 -19.58 -8.87 0.58
CA GLU A 310 -19.55 -10.24 0.04
C GLU A 310 -20.94 -10.90 0.08
N TYR A 311 -21.74 -10.64 1.10
CA TYR A 311 -23.13 -11.08 1.13
C TYR A 311 -23.94 -10.48 -0.02
N VAL A 312 -23.89 -9.18 -0.24
CA VAL A 312 -24.60 -8.52 -1.35
C VAL A 312 -24.14 -9.06 -2.72
N LYS A 313 -22.84 -9.34 -2.88
CA LYS A 313 -22.31 -10.00 -4.09
C LYS A 313 -22.87 -11.40 -4.29
N SER A 314 -23.06 -12.15 -3.21
CA SER A 314 -23.57 -13.52 -3.24
C SER A 314 -25.05 -13.60 -3.61
N LEU A 315 -25.83 -12.52 -3.47
CA LEU A 315 -27.24 -12.47 -3.78
C LEU A 315 -27.58 -12.63 -5.30
N GLY A 316 -26.58 -12.74 -6.18
CA GLY A 316 -26.66 -13.12 -7.58
C GLY A 316 -27.80 -12.48 -8.39
N PRO A 317 -27.92 -12.72 -9.68
CA PRO A 317 -29.03 -12.25 -10.49
C PRO A 317 -30.34 -12.97 -10.08
N PRO A 318 -31.51 -12.28 -10.17
CA PRO A 318 -32.79 -12.79 -9.66
C PRO A 318 -33.36 -14.03 -10.37
N ASN A 319 -32.69 -14.57 -11.35
CA ASN A 319 -33.02 -15.84 -12.02
C ASN A 319 -31.73 -16.57 -12.42
N GLY A 320 -31.39 -17.56 -11.65
CA GLY A 320 -30.78 -18.86 -11.90
C GLY A 320 -29.89 -19.09 -13.14
N THR A 321 -29.02 -18.17 -13.51
CA THR A 321 -27.85 -18.50 -14.33
C THR A 321 -26.62 -18.41 -13.44
N GLN A 322 -26.42 -19.47 -12.65
CA GLN A 322 -25.08 -19.75 -12.14
C GLN A 322 -24.21 -19.97 -13.37
N THR A 323 -23.32 -19.05 -13.65
CA THR A 323 -22.18 -19.32 -14.52
C THR A 323 -21.42 -20.45 -13.84
N PRO A 324 -21.27 -21.62 -14.48
CA PRO A 324 -20.54 -22.73 -13.88
C PRO A 324 -19.14 -22.21 -13.48
N ALA A 325 -18.72 -22.53 -12.27
CA ALA A 325 -17.35 -22.32 -11.87
C ALA A 325 -16.43 -22.91 -12.94
N PRO A 326 -15.36 -22.24 -13.36
CA PRO A 326 -14.41 -22.80 -14.31
C PRO A 326 -13.98 -24.17 -13.78
N PRO A 327 -13.95 -25.22 -14.64
CA PRO A 327 -13.60 -26.56 -14.21
C PRO A 327 -12.23 -26.49 -13.55
N ALA A 328 -12.10 -27.12 -12.38
CA ALA A 328 -10.84 -27.29 -11.70
C ALA A 328 -9.84 -27.89 -12.70
N PRO A 329 -8.58 -27.46 -12.71
CA PRO A 329 -7.59 -28.00 -13.63
C PRO A 329 -7.53 -29.51 -13.43
N THR A 330 -7.85 -30.24 -14.49
CA THR A 330 -7.81 -31.71 -14.52
C THR A 330 -6.38 -32.12 -14.22
N GLN A 331 -6.18 -32.73 -13.06
CA GLN A 331 -4.92 -33.41 -12.78
C GLN A 331 -4.80 -34.55 -13.80
N THR A 332 -3.95 -34.36 -14.81
CA THR A 332 -3.51 -35.43 -15.68
C THR A 332 -2.73 -36.42 -14.82
N THR A 333 -3.41 -37.52 -14.49
CA THR A 333 -2.74 -38.70 -13.92
C THR A 333 -1.64 -39.13 -14.89
N GLY A 334 -0.40 -38.92 -14.48
CA GLY A 334 0.75 -39.38 -15.20
C GLY A 334 0.73 -40.89 -15.37
N THR A 335 0.56 -41.33 -16.59
CA THR A 335 0.74 -42.73 -16.97
C THR A 335 2.23 -43.06 -16.76
N SER A 336 2.48 -43.98 -15.83
CA SER A 336 3.78 -44.54 -15.56
C SER A 336 4.30 -45.27 -16.82
N VAL A 337 5.41 -44.79 -17.38
CA VAL A 337 6.19 -45.51 -18.42
C VAL A 337 7.05 -46.54 -17.71
N PRO A 338 7.00 -47.83 -18.12
CA PRO A 338 7.88 -48.86 -17.56
C PRO A 338 9.34 -48.70 -18.05
N PRO A 339 10.36 -49.06 -17.24
CA PRO A 339 11.75 -48.95 -17.60
C PRO A 339 12.21 -50.12 -18.52
N GLY A 340 12.87 -49.81 -19.60
CA GLY A 340 13.62 -50.80 -20.35
C GLY A 340 13.75 -50.52 -21.82
N GLN A 341 14.85 -49.94 -22.27
CA GLN A 341 15.87 -50.61 -23.15
C GLN A 341 16.95 -49.60 -23.57
N VAL A 342 18.17 -49.96 -23.20
CA VAL A 342 19.40 -49.30 -23.61
C VAL A 342 19.68 -49.70 -25.06
N GLY A 343 19.68 -48.73 -25.98
CA GLY A 343 20.14 -48.88 -27.36
C GLY A 343 21.37 -48.02 -27.61
N ARG A 344 22.49 -48.65 -27.90
CA ARG A 344 23.81 -48.07 -28.21
C ARG A 344 23.81 -47.37 -29.59
N GLY A 345 24.51 -46.25 -29.68
CA GLY A 345 25.39 -45.96 -30.81
C GLY A 345 24.86 -45.04 -31.89
N ALA A 346 25.49 -43.87 -31.98
CA ALA A 346 26.08 -43.37 -33.22
C ALA A 346 26.81 -42.04 -32.98
N THR A 347 28.02 -41.97 -33.43
CA THR A 347 29.07 -40.96 -33.40
C THR A 347 28.72 -39.71 -34.24
N PRO A 348 29.27 -38.51 -33.96
CA PRO A 348 28.96 -37.29 -34.68
C PRO A 348 29.74 -37.13 -35.99
N ALA A 349 29.08 -36.56 -36.99
CA ALA A 349 29.73 -36.07 -38.20
C ALA A 349 30.04 -34.58 -38.08
N GLN A 350 31.29 -34.21 -38.27
CA GLN A 350 31.80 -32.87 -38.55
C GLN A 350 31.38 -32.41 -39.95
N GLY A 351 31.17 -31.13 -40.13
CA GLY A 351 30.98 -30.51 -41.44
C GLY A 351 30.82 -28.99 -41.39
N ASN A 352 31.97 -28.30 -41.48
CA ASN A 352 32.27 -27.03 -42.17
C ASN A 352 31.11 -26.18 -42.75
N ARG A 353 30.97 -24.97 -42.33
CA ARG A 353 31.48 -23.70 -42.94
C ARG A 353 31.10 -22.53 -42.05
#